data_eee76f5b6d115bfbdd2558e9c57292d5
#
_entry.id   eee76f5b6d115bfbdd2558e9c57292d5
#
_cell.length_a   1.000
_cell.length_b   1.000
_cell.length_c   1.000
_cell.angle_alpha   90.00
_cell.angle_beta   90.00
_cell.angle_gamma   90.00
#
_symmetry.space_group_name_H-M   'P 1'
#
loop_
_entity.id
_entity.type
_entity.pdbx_description
1 polymer ?
#
loop_
_entity_poly.entity_id
_entity_poly.type
_entity_poly.pdbx_seq_one_letter_code
_entity_poly.pdbx_strand_id
1 'polypeptide(L)'
;MADLSIFSTHHLHPEVTEALSGIGDYRVASAPTPEAILAESSGAEVIVVRAPIPVEVIEREQGLKALVRHGAGLDMIPVDAATQAGVLVANVPGVNALTVAEHVIWTALALLKRYPEVNTDLRERGWAAGRAHSDFGRELSRRTIGIVGMGN
;
A
#
# COMPACT_ATOMS: atom_id res chain seq x y z
N MET A 1 22.74 4.97 -24.05
CA MET A 1 22.19 5.86 -22.97
C MET A 1 22.40 5.08 -21.67
N ALA A 2 22.83 5.73 -20.59
CA ALA A 2 22.89 5.02 -19.31
C ALA A 2 21.47 4.60 -18.93
N ASP A 3 21.31 3.34 -18.52
CA ASP A 3 20.01 2.84 -18.09
C ASP A 3 19.58 3.56 -16.81
N LEU A 4 18.31 3.96 -16.72
CA LEU A 4 17.76 4.64 -15.57
C LEU A 4 17.86 3.75 -14.31
N SER A 5 18.46 4.24 -13.22
CA SER A 5 18.55 3.48 -11.97
C SER A 5 17.26 3.63 -11.16
N ILE A 6 16.49 2.55 -11.05
CA ILE A 6 15.18 2.50 -10.38
C ILE A 6 15.28 1.62 -9.14
N PHE A 7 14.91 2.15 -7.98
CA PHE A 7 14.86 1.41 -6.73
C PHE A 7 13.43 1.36 -6.18
N SER A 8 12.98 0.21 -5.70
CA SER A 8 11.69 0.07 -5.03
C SER A 8 11.87 -0.32 -3.57
N THR A 9 11.17 0.34 -2.67
CA THR A 9 11.24 0.05 -1.24
C THR A 9 10.52 -1.24 -0.83
N HIS A 10 9.79 -1.87 -1.76
CA HIS A 10 9.07 -3.12 -1.56
C HIS A 10 8.77 -3.78 -2.91
N HIS A 11 8.52 -5.08 -2.91
CA HIS A 11 8.09 -5.79 -4.11
C HIS A 11 6.80 -5.21 -4.70
N LEU A 12 6.76 -5.14 -6.03
CA LEU A 12 5.61 -4.71 -6.82
C LEU A 12 4.95 -5.91 -7.50
N HIS A 13 3.80 -5.69 -8.13
CA HIS A 13 3.16 -6.71 -8.96
C HIS A 13 4.11 -7.14 -10.09
N PRO A 14 4.15 -8.43 -10.48
CA PRO A 14 5.06 -8.92 -11.51
C PRO A 14 5.05 -8.13 -12.82
N GLU A 15 3.86 -7.76 -13.33
CA GLU A 15 3.73 -6.94 -14.54
C GLU A 15 4.39 -5.56 -14.42
N VAL A 16 4.30 -4.94 -13.24
CA VAL A 16 4.94 -3.64 -12.97
C VAL A 16 6.45 -3.80 -12.88
N THR A 17 6.91 -4.88 -12.24
CA THR A 17 8.33 -5.23 -12.15
C THR A 17 8.92 -5.44 -13.55
N GLU A 18 8.24 -6.19 -14.42
CA GLU A 18 8.65 -6.40 -15.81
C GLU A 18 8.73 -5.09 -16.58
N ALA A 19 7.70 -4.25 -16.47
CA ALA A 19 7.67 -2.95 -17.13
C ALA A 19 8.83 -2.03 -16.69
N LEU A 20 9.12 -1.98 -15.39
CA LEU A 20 10.22 -1.16 -14.85
C LEU A 20 11.59 -1.71 -15.25
N SER A 21 11.76 -3.02 -15.25
CA SER A 21 13.00 -3.68 -15.71
C SER A 21 13.24 -3.47 -17.22
N GLY A 22 12.18 -3.20 -18.00
CA GLY A 22 12.28 -2.88 -19.42
C GLY A 22 12.76 -1.45 -19.71
N ILE A 23 12.74 -0.55 -18.74
CA ILE A 23 13.11 0.86 -18.91
C ILE A 23 14.36 1.27 -18.12
N GLY A 24 14.89 0.41 -17.27
CA GLY A 24 16.10 0.72 -16.49
C GLY A 24 16.59 -0.44 -15.63
N ASP A 25 17.67 -0.17 -14.89
CA ASP A 25 18.18 -1.08 -13.84
C ASP A 25 17.27 -1.02 -12.62
N TYR A 26 16.39 -2.02 -12.51
CA TYR A 26 15.38 -2.11 -11.45
C TYR A 26 15.85 -2.99 -10.30
N ARG A 27 15.92 -2.40 -9.10
CA ARG A 27 16.31 -3.07 -7.85
C ARG A 27 15.22 -2.91 -6.80
N VAL A 28 15.13 -3.89 -5.89
CA VAL A 28 14.16 -3.90 -4.79
C VAL A 28 14.88 -4.04 -3.47
N ALA A 29 14.45 -3.31 -2.45
CA ALA A 29 14.96 -3.46 -1.09
C ALA A 29 14.78 -4.90 -0.59
N SER A 30 15.79 -5.43 0.08
CA SER A 30 15.74 -6.76 0.71
C SER A 30 14.70 -6.84 1.82
N ALA A 31 14.43 -5.70 2.48
CA ALA A 31 13.36 -5.54 3.46
C ALA A 31 12.80 -4.10 3.41
N PRO A 32 11.50 -3.90 3.73
CA PRO A 32 10.89 -2.58 3.76
C PRO A 32 11.20 -1.82 5.06
N THR A 33 12.44 -1.87 5.52
CA THR A 33 12.91 -1.20 6.74
C THR A 33 13.78 0.02 6.40
N PRO A 34 13.81 1.05 7.26
CA PRO A 34 14.62 2.23 7.05
C PRO A 34 16.10 1.91 6.79
N GLU A 35 16.65 0.94 7.53
CA GLU A 35 18.07 0.54 7.44
C GLU A 35 18.38 -0.09 6.08
N ALA A 36 17.54 -1.03 5.61
CA ALA A 36 17.73 -1.68 4.31
C ALA A 36 17.55 -0.66 3.16
N ILE A 37 16.52 0.19 3.24
CA ILE A 37 16.28 1.23 2.25
C ILE A 37 17.48 2.19 2.18
N LEU A 38 17.98 2.66 3.32
CA LEU A 38 19.15 3.55 3.35
C LEU A 38 20.38 2.87 2.78
N ALA A 39 20.64 1.61 3.13
CA ALA A 39 21.84 0.91 2.68
C ALA A 39 21.82 0.60 1.17
N GLU A 40 20.64 0.21 0.63
CA GLU A 40 20.54 -0.39 -0.70
C GLU A 40 20.07 0.58 -1.80
N SER A 41 19.54 1.76 -1.44
CA SER A 41 19.05 2.76 -2.41
C SER A 41 20.16 3.57 -3.08
N SER A 42 21.43 3.31 -2.77
CA SER A 42 22.56 4.08 -3.30
C SER A 42 22.58 4.10 -4.84
N GLY A 43 22.75 5.29 -5.41
CA GLY A 43 22.79 5.54 -6.85
C GLY A 43 21.42 5.49 -7.53
N ALA A 44 20.30 5.43 -6.79
CA ALA A 44 18.98 5.46 -7.38
C ALA A 44 18.64 6.86 -7.93
N GLU A 45 18.17 6.90 -9.17
CA GLU A 45 17.65 8.11 -9.81
C GLU A 45 16.14 8.27 -9.60
N VAL A 46 15.42 7.14 -9.46
CA VAL A 46 13.98 7.09 -9.16
C VAL A 46 13.72 6.07 -8.08
N ILE A 47 12.94 6.44 -7.06
CA ILE A 47 12.52 5.51 -6.00
C ILE A 47 11.01 5.34 -6.00
N VAL A 48 10.55 4.09 -6.13
CA VAL A 48 9.15 3.71 -5.95
C VAL A 48 8.89 3.42 -4.48
N VAL A 49 8.01 4.24 -3.87
CA VAL A 49 7.81 4.29 -2.42
C VAL A 49 6.60 3.50 -1.97
N ARG A 50 6.82 2.43 -1.20
CA ARG A 50 5.80 1.63 -0.50
C ARG A 50 6.12 1.44 1.00
N ALA A 51 7.28 1.90 1.45
CA ALA A 51 7.68 1.97 2.85
C ALA A 51 8.28 3.35 3.13
N PRO A 52 8.30 3.81 4.39
CA PRO A 52 8.84 5.11 4.73
C PRO A 52 10.28 5.30 4.26
N ILE A 53 10.55 6.44 3.62
CA ILE A 53 11.88 6.82 3.16
C ILE A 53 12.59 7.59 4.28
N PRO A 54 13.78 7.13 4.74
CA PRO A 54 14.64 7.95 5.59
C PRO A 54 15.05 9.25 4.89
N VAL A 55 15.09 10.35 5.61
CA VAL A 55 15.49 11.65 5.04
C VAL A 55 16.93 11.62 4.51
N GLU A 56 17.79 10.82 5.12
CA GLU A 56 19.18 10.60 4.75
C GLU A 56 19.36 10.06 3.33
N VAL A 57 18.36 9.35 2.80
CA VAL A 57 18.35 8.89 1.39
C VAL A 57 18.32 10.10 0.46
N ILE A 58 17.47 11.08 0.74
CA ILE A 58 17.33 12.28 -0.09
C ILE A 58 18.58 13.16 0.03
N GLU A 59 19.10 13.32 1.24
CA GLU A 59 20.30 14.14 1.50
C GLU A 59 21.56 13.57 0.85
N ARG A 60 21.67 12.23 0.79
CA ARG A 60 22.83 11.55 0.21
C ARG A 60 22.82 11.50 -1.32
N GLU A 61 21.65 11.27 -1.91
CA GLU A 61 21.51 10.94 -3.34
C GLU A 61 21.35 12.19 -4.20
N GLN A 62 22.45 12.84 -4.55
CA GLN A 62 22.44 14.02 -5.44
C GLN A 62 21.91 13.72 -6.86
N GLY A 63 21.92 12.46 -7.28
CA GLY A 63 21.37 12.00 -8.56
C GLY A 63 19.88 11.67 -8.53
N LEU A 64 19.23 11.71 -7.36
CA LEU A 64 17.83 11.38 -7.20
C LEU A 64 16.94 12.41 -7.90
N LYS A 65 16.13 11.96 -8.85
CA LYS A 65 15.25 12.80 -9.68
C LYS A 65 13.81 12.78 -9.19
N ALA A 66 13.32 11.60 -8.75
CA ALA A 66 11.93 11.46 -8.37
C ALA A 66 11.69 10.39 -7.29
N LEU A 67 10.70 10.69 -6.44
CA LEU A 67 10.07 9.77 -5.51
C LEU A 67 8.63 9.53 -5.97
N VAL A 68 8.31 8.29 -6.35
CA VAL A 68 7.00 7.91 -6.87
C VAL A 68 6.26 7.08 -5.83
N ARG A 69 5.28 7.68 -5.16
CA ARG A 69 4.46 6.98 -4.18
C ARG A 69 3.50 6.01 -4.88
N HIS A 70 3.68 4.72 -4.64
CA HIS A 70 2.74 3.69 -5.06
C HIS A 70 1.51 3.67 -4.13
N GLY A 71 0.70 4.71 -4.22
CA GLY A 71 -0.48 4.97 -3.39
C GLY A 71 -0.83 6.46 -3.34
N ALA A 72 -1.88 6.81 -2.61
CA ALA A 72 -2.41 8.18 -2.57
C ALA A 72 -1.73 9.07 -1.51
N GLY A 73 -1.51 8.55 -0.31
CA GLY A 73 -0.93 9.31 0.80
C GLY A 73 0.56 9.56 0.63
N LEU A 74 1.06 10.70 1.10
CA LEU A 74 2.47 11.10 1.04
C LEU A 74 3.20 10.99 2.39
N ASP A 75 2.57 10.44 3.39
CA ASP A 75 3.08 10.24 4.75
C ASP A 75 4.38 9.43 4.85
N MET A 76 4.69 8.65 3.82
CA MET A 76 5.92 7.85 3.72
C MET A 76 7.09 8.59 3.06
N ILE A 77 6.89 9.82 2.62
CA ILE A 77 7.89 10.62 1.91
C ILE A 77 8.16 11.90 2.69
N PRO A 78 9.42 12.21 3.05
CA PRO A 78 9.77 13.50 3.63
C PRO A 78 9.71 14.59 2.55
N VAL A 79 8.49 15.08 2.26
CA VAL A 79 8.19 15.99 1.14
C VAL A 79 8.96 17.30 1.23
N ASP A 80 9.16 17.82 2.44
CA ASP A 80 9.91 19.07 2.64
C ASP A 80 11.39 18.90 2.23
N ALA A 81 12.01 17.79 2.60
CA ALA A 81 13.38 17.47 2.20
C ALA A 81 13.49 17.26 0.68
N ALA A 82 12.53 16.52 0.08
CA ALA A 82 12.47 16.34 -1.36
C ALA A 82 12.36 17.67 -2.10
N THR A 83 11.52 18.58 -1.61
CA THR A 83 11.33 19.92 -2.18
C THR A 83 12.62 20.74 -2.11
N GLN A 84 13.31 20.73 -0.96
CA GLN A 84 14.58 21.44 -0.78
C GLN A 84 15.70 20.89 -1.69
N ALA A 85 15.70 19.57 -1.90
CA ALA A 85 16.65 18.90 -2.79
C ALA A 85 16.27 19.01 -4.29
N GLY A 86 15.10 19.58 -4.64
CA GLY A 86 14.61 19.66 -6.01
C GLY A 86 14.18 18.32 -6.60
N VAL A 87 13.86 17.33 -5.74
CA VAL A 87 13.39 15.99 -6.13
C VAL A 87 11.88 16.04 -6.39
N LEU A 88 11.44 15.52 -7.53
CA LEU A 88 10.03 15.44 -7.87
C LEU A 88 9.32 14.40 -6.98
N VAL A 89 8.12 14.74 -6.50
CA VAL A 89 7.27 13.80 -5.76
C VAL A 89 5.97 13.58 -6.54
N ALA A 90 5.70 12.32 -6.86
CA ALA A 90 4.47 11.91 -7.54
C ALA A 90 3.71 10.88 -6.70
N ASN A 91 2.37 10.88 -6.82
CA ASN A 91 1.49 9.90 -6.20
C ASN A 91 0.36 9.51 -7.15
N VAL A 92 -0.49 8.54 -6.75
CA VAL A 92 -1.64 8.07 -7.53
C VAL A 92 -2.94 8.24 -6.71
N PRO A 93 -3.50 9.45 -6.66
CA PRO A 93 -4.69 9.72 -5.88
C PRO A 93 -5.92 9.02 -6.48
N GLY A 94 -6.77 8.47 -5.62
CA GLY A 94 -8.09 7.94 -5.98
C GLY A 94 -8.14 6.61 -6.71
N VAL A 95 -7.02 6.03 -7.16
CA VAL A 95 -7.03 4.77 -7.97
C VAL A 95 -7.61 3.56 -7.23
N ASN A 96 -7.56 3.53 -5.92
CA ASN A 96 -8.10 2.46 -5.10
C ASN A 96 -9.38 2.85 -4.31
N ALA A 97 -9.97 4.01 -4.59
CA ALA A 97 -11.11 4.51 -3.83
C ALA A 97 -12.29 3.54 -3.87
N LEU A 98 -12.62 3.01 -5.04
CA LEU A 98 -13.68 2.02 -5.20
C LEU A 98 -13.38 0.72 -4.42
N THR A 99 -12.16 0.21 -4.52
CA THR A 99 -11.74 -1.00 -3.79
C THR A 99 -11.85 -0.81 -2.28
N VAL A 100 -11.47 0.37 -1.77
CA VAL A 100 -11.60 0.70 -0.35
C VAL A 100 -13.07 0.79 0.06
N ALA A 101 -13.92 1.43 -0.74
CA ALA A 101 -15.35 1.53 -0.48
C ALA A 101 -16.02 0.14 -0.40
N GLU A 102 -15.73 -0.73 -1.37
CA GLU A 102 -16.22 -2.11 -1.37
C GLU A 102 -15.72 -2.89 -0.14
N HIS A 103 -14.45 -2.74 0.23
CA HIS A 103 -13.89 -3.38 1.41
C HIS A 103 -14.59 -2.93 2.70
N VAL A 104 -14.92 -1.64 2.83
CA VAL A 104 -15.65 -1.11 4.00
C VAL A 104 -17.03 -1.75 4.10
N ILE A 105 -17.80 -1.79 3.00
CA ILE A 105 -19.13 -2.40 2.98
C ILE A 105 -19.04 -3.91 3.28
N TRP A 106 -18.11 -4.60 2.61
CA TRP A 106 -17.91 -6.03 2.85
C TRP A 106 -17.56 -6.34 4.30
N THR A 107 -16.62 -5.60 4.89
CA THR A 107 -16.20 -5.80 6.28
C THR A 107 -17.34 -5.52 7.26
N ALA A 108 -18.11 -4.45 7.04
CA ALA A 108 -19.28 -4.14 7.85
C ALA A 108 -20.31 -5.28 7.81
N LEU A 109 -20.60 -5.81 6.63
CA LEU A 109 -21.50 -6.96 6.48
C LEU A 109 -20.93 -8.22 7.12
N ALA A 110 -19.64 -8.50 6.93
CA ALA A 110 -18.98 -9.67 7.50
C ALA A 110 -19.05 -9.67 9.03
N LEU A 111 -18.81 -8.54 9.67
CA LEU A 111 -18.90 -8.38 11.12
C LEU A 111 -20.34 -8.52 11.62
N LEU A 112 -21.30 -7.86 10.96
CA LEU A 112 -22.71 -7.92 11.34
C LEU A 112 -23.31 -9.32 11.18
N LYS A 113 -22.88 -10.07 10.17
CA LYS A 113 -23.32 -11.45 9.90
C LYS A 113 -22.46 -12.49 10.63
N ARG A 114 -21.47 -12.08 11.43
CA ARG A 114 -20.55 -13.00 12.12
C ARG A 114 -19.84 -13.97 11.16
N TYR A 115 -19.47 -13.45 9.97
CA TYR A 115 -18.90 -14.28 8.91
C TYR A 115 -17.68 -15.10 9.35
N PRO A 116 -16.70 -14.57 10.10
CA PRO A 116 -15.55 -15.36 10.54
C PRO A 116 -15.95 -16.62 11.29
N GLU A 117 -16.84 -16.48 12.28
CA GLU A 117 -17.30 -17.59 13.11
C GLU A 117 -18.14 -18.59 12.29
N VAL A 118 -19.07 -18.08 11.48
CA VAL A 118 -19.89 -18.91 10.57
C VAL A 118 -18.99 -19.72 9.65
N ASN A 119 -18.02 -19.09 9.00
CA ASN A 119 -17.13 -19.75 8.04
C ASN A 119 -16.25 -20.80 8.71
N THR A 120 -15.70 -20.52 9.87
CA THR A 120 -14.88 -21.46 10.63
C THR A 120 -15.71 -22.68 11.06
N ASP A 121 -16.82 -22.46 11.74
CA ASP A 121 -17.65 -23.54 12.25
C ASP A 121 -18.31 -24.37 11.14
N LEU A 122 -18.68 -23.73 10.02
CA LEU A 122 -19.20 -24.46 8.86
C LEU A 122 -18.15 -25.42 8.28
N ARG A 123 -16.90 -25.02 8.19
CA ARG A 123 -15.80 -25.81 7.63
C ARG A 123 -15.35 -26.93 8.58
N GLU A 124 -15.26 -26.64 9.86
CA GLU A 124 -14.69 -27.55 10.85
C GLU A 124 -15.72 -28.47 11.47
N ARG A 125 -16.97 -27.99 11.66
CA ARG A 125 -18.01 -28.64 12.45
C ARG A 125 -19.31 -28.91 11.66
N GLY A 126 -19.37 -28.45 10.40
CA GLY A 126 -20.47 -28.69 9.49
C GLY A 126 -21.63 -27.69 9.62
N TRP A 127 -22.68 -27.94 8.83
CA TRP A 127 -23.81 -27.02 8.63
C TRP A 127 -24.49 -26.58 9.92
N ALA A 128 -24.76 -27.50 10.83
CA ALA A 128 -25.50 -27.20 12.06
C ALA A 128 -24.75 -26.18 12.94
N ALA A 129 -23.42 -26.30 13.05
CA ALA A 129 -22.58 -25.39 13.81
C ALA A 129 -22.52 -23.99 13.17
N GLY A 130 -22.28 -23.93 11.85
CA GLY A 130 -22.30 -22.66 11.12
C GLY A 130 -23.66 -21.96 11.17
N ARG A 131 -24.75 -22.73 11.02
CA ARG A 131 -26.12 -22.21 11.07
C ARG A 131 -26.49 -21.57 12.41
N ALA A 132 -25.99 -22.10 13.54
CA ALA A 132 -26.26 -21.57 14.88
C ALA A 132 -25.88 -20.09 15.04
N HIS A 133 -24.91 -19.60 14.31
CA HIS A 133 -24.51 -18.19 14.37
C HIS A 133 -25.51 -17.23 13.74
N SER A 134 -26.42 -17.71 12.89
CA SER A 134 -27.43 -16.85 12.23
C SER A 134 -28.40 -16.20 13.19
N ASP A 135 -28.61 -16.80 14.38
CA ASP A 135 -29.50 -16.26 15.41
C ASP A 135 -28.93 -14.98 16.05
N PHE A 136 -27.64 -14.75 15.91
CA PHE A 136 -26.91 -13.59 16.43
C PHE A 136 -26.50 -12.59 15.33
N GLY A 137 -26.79 -12.89 14.09
CA GLY A 137 -26.56 -12.00 12.96
C GLY A 137 -27.43 -10.74 13.02
N ARG A 138 -26.91 -9.64 12.49
CA ARG A 138 -27.63 -8.36 12.45
C ARG A 138 -27.69 -7.82 11.04
N GLU A 139 -28.71 -6.99 10.75
CA GLU A 139 -28.86 -6.31 9.48
C GLU A 139 -28.06 -4.99 9.46
N LEU A 140 -27.48 -4.65 8.30
CA LEU A 140 -26.90 -3.33 8.05
C LEU A 140 -27.99 -2.27 7.85
N SER A 141 -29.16 -2.69 7.35
CA SER A 141 -30.31 -1.83 7.17
C SER A 141 -30.66 -1.06 8.45
N ARG A 142 -30.94 0.22 8.33
CA ARG A 142 -31.30 1.12 9.43
C ARG A 142 -30.20 1.33 10.48
N ARG A 143 -28.94 1.06 10.14
CA ARG A 143 -27.78 1.36 10.98
C ARG A 143 -27.18 2.70 10.59
N THR A 144 -26.62 3.37 11.57
CA THR A 144 -25.77 4.56 11.35
C THR A 144 -24.33 4.10 11.26
N ILE A 145 -23.62 4.52 10.24
CA ILE A 145 -22.18 4.30 10.06
C ILE A 145 -21.47 5.62 10.27
N GLY A 146 -20.53 5.65 11.21
CA GLY A 146 -19.59 6.75 11.37
C GLY A 146 -18.38 6.54 10.46
N ILE A 147 -18.04 7.54 9.65
CA ILE A 147 -16.88 7.49 8.74
C ILE A 147 -15.83 8.48 9.23
N VAL A 148 -14.62 7.99 9.46
CA VAL A 148 -13.44 8.81 9.76
C VAL A 148 -12.52 8.75 8.55
N GLY A 149 -12.31 9.90 7.88
CA GLY A 149 -11.60 9.97 6.60
C GLY A 149 -12.51 9.65 5.42
N MET A 150 -13.08 10.70 4.83
CA MET A 150 -13.91 10.63 3.63
C MET A 150 -13.24 11.50 2.56
N GLY A 151 -12.26 10.90 1.87
CA GLY A 151 -11.48 11.56 0.81
C GLY A 151 -12.14 11.40 -0.55
N ASN A 152 -11.58 10.54 -1.42
CA ASN A 152 -12.12 10.28 -2.77
C ASN A 152 -13.18 9.18 -2.74
#